data_a2175b704c01ea89e3a12a12eb90b073
#
_entry.id   a2175b704c01ea89e3a12a12eb90b073
#
_cell.length_a   1.000
_cell.length_b   1.000
_cell.length_c   1.000
_cell.angle_alpha   90.00
_cell.angle_beta   90.00
_cell.angle_gamma   90.00
#
_symmetry.space_group_name_H-M   'P 1'
#
loop_
_entity.id
_entity.type
_entity.pdbx_description
1 polymer ?
#
loop_
_entity_poly.entity_id
_entity_poly.type
_entity_poly.pdbx_seq_one_letter_code
_entity_poly.pdbx_strand_id
1 'polypeptide(L)'
;YLMLLPGLVYLFINNYMPMAGIIIAFKKYNYSLGIFKSPFTGLKNFEFLFKTKDAWTITRNTLGYNIIFIVLGTVLAIAVAILLNEIRSTMGKKVYQTLILVPFLISIVVVSYLVYGFLSTDAGFINNSILKPMGKEAIGWYSNAKYWPFILIFVNIWKNLGYNCIIYYATVVGLDASLYESASIDGANRWQRIVHITLPGLKTTIITLTLMSVGRIFYSDFGLFYQVPMNSGPLIDVTNTIDTYVYRGLMELNNIGMASAAGLYQSLVGFALVLIANLIVRRLDENSALF
;
A
#
# COMPACT_ATOMS: atom_id res chain seq x y z
N TYR A 1 32.45 -16.13 2.18
CA TYR A 1 31.52 -16.62 1.11
C TYR A 1 30.68 -17.81 1.56
N LEU A 2 31.23 -18.78 2.36
CA LEU A 2 30.47 -19.96 2.84
C LEU A 2 29.28 -19.58 3.74
N MET A 3 29.40 -18.52 4.54
CA MET A 3 28.29 -17.99 5.37
C MET A 3 27.15 -17.36 4.57
N LEU A 4 27.40 -16.88 3.35
CA LEU A 4 26.38 -16.33 2.46
C LEU A 4 25.62 -17.41 1.67
N LEU A 5 26.18 -18.61 1.57
CA LEU A 5 25.64 -19.68 0.72
C LEU A 5 24.20 -20.06 1.07
N PRO A 6 23.79 -20.23 2.34
CA PRO A 6 22.40 -20.52 2.68
C PRO A 6 21.45 -19.42 2.23
N GLY A 7 21.83 -18.14 2.38
CA GLY A 7 21.06 -17.00 1.92
C GLY A 7 20.94 -16.94 0.40
N LEU A 8 22.02 -17.18 -0.32
CA LEU A 8 22.02 -17.23 -1.79
C LEU A 8 21.15 -18.37 -2.33
N VAL A 9 21.25 -19.56 -1.73
CA VAL A 9 20.39 -20.72 -2.08
C VAL A 9 18.92 -20.39 -1.83
N TYR A 10 18.59 -19.80 -0.68
CA TYR A 10 17.24 -19.36 -0.38
C TYR A 10 16.70 -18.35 -1.41
N LEU A 11 17.48 -17.34 -1.75
CA LEU A 11 17.12 -16.34 -2.77
C LEU A 11 16.93 -17.01 -4.15
N PHE A 12 17.81 -17.90 -4.54
CA PHE A 12 17.73 -18.59 -5.82
C PHE A 12 16.45 -19.41 -5.92
N ILE A 13 16.17 -20.25 -4.93
CA ILE A 13 15.00 -21.13 -4.93
C ILE A 13 13.69 -20.32 -4.86
N ASN A 14 13.63 -19.29 -4.02
CA ASN A 14 12.35 -18.59 -3.75
C ASN A 14 12.09 -17.40 -4.67
N ASN A 15 13.12 -16.82 -5.30
CA ASN A 15 12.94 -15.64 -6.16
C ASN A 15 13.29 -15.92 -7.63
N TYR A 16 14.38 -16.65 -7.91
CA TYR A 16 14.79 -16.89 -9.30
C TYR A 16 14.10 -18.09 -9.94
N MET A 17 13.97 -19.22 -9.25
CA MET A 17 13.28 -20.40 -9.78
C MET A 17 11.82 -20.11 -10.19
N PRO A 18 10.99 -19.38 -9.41
CA PRO A 18 9.63 -19.04 -9.82
C PRO A 18 9.55 -18.20 -11.09
N MET A 19 10.61 -17.46 -11.45
CA MET A 19 10.65 -16.68 -12.69
C MET A 19 10.51 -17.56 -13.95
N ALA A 20 10.93 -18.83 -13.89
CA ALA A 20 10.67 -19.78 -14.96
C ALA A 20 9.17 -19.97 -15.23
N GLY A 21 8.31 -19.72 -14.24
CA GLY A 21 6.86 -19.73 -14.37
C GLY A 21 6.29 -18.63 -15.28
N ILE A 22 7.05 -17.57 -15.60
CA ILE A 22 6.66 -16.52 -16.54
C ILE A 22 6.20 -17.10 -17.89
N ILE A 23 6.79 -18.23 -18.30
CA ILE A 23 6.43 -18.90 -19.55
C ILE A 23 4.95 -19.30 -19.61
N ILE A 24 4.29 -19.49 -18.44
CA ILE A 24 2.87 -19.83 -18.35
C ILE A 24 2.00 -18.72 -18.94
N ALA A 25 2.42 -17.46 -18.82
CA ALA A 25 1.72 -16.33 -19.41
C ALA A 25 1.51 -16.45 -20.96
N PHE A 26 2.35 -17.24 -21.61
CA PHE A 26 2.33 -17.46 -23.07
C PHE A 26 1.79 -18.84 -23.47
N LYS A 27 1.32 -19.65 -22.50
CA LYS A 27 0.85 -21.01 -22.72
C LYS A 27 -0.61 -21.20 -22.32
N LYS A 28 -1.30 -22.12 -22.99
CA LYS A 28 -2.57 -22.67 -22.51
C LYS A 28 -2.22 -23.78 -21.50
N TYR A 29 -2.11 -23.39 -20.23
CA TYR A 29 -1.68 -24.31 -19.19
C TYR A 29 -2.65 -25.49 -19.06
N ASN A 30 -2.07 -26.71 -19.00
CA ASN A 30 -2.78 -27.95 -18.76
C ASN A 30 -2.10 -28.71 -17.62
N TYR A 31 -2.85 -28.98 -16.58
CA TYR A 31 -2.34 -29.66 -15.37
C TYR A 31 -1.69 -31.03 -15.68
N SER A 32 -2.27 -31.80 -16.63
CA SER A 32 -1.74 -33.12 -16.99
C SER A 32 -0.43 -33.06 -17.76
N LEU A 33 -0.15 -31.97 -18.48
CA LEU A 33 1.06 -31.79 -19.28
C LEU A 33 2.15 -31.00 -18.54
N GLY A 34 1.77 -30.27 -17.49
CA GLY A 34 2.68 -29.41 -16.74
C GLY A 34 3.16 -28.19 -17.52
N ILE A 35 4.08 -27.42 -16.92
CA ILE A 35 4.52 -26.11 -17.46
C ILE A 35 5.19 -26.24 -18.83
N PHE A 36 6.08 -27.21 -19.00
CA PHE A 36 6.92 -27.30 -20.19
C PHE A 36 6.20 -27.90 -21.41
N LYS A 37 5.35 -28.90 -21.20
CA LYS A 37 4.65 -29.60 -22.29
C LYS A 37 3.31 -28.95 -22.68
N SER A 38 2.79 -27.98 -21.92
CA SER A 38 1.59 -27.24 -22.28
C SER A 38 1.77 -26.47 -23.60
N PRO A 39 0.75 -26.43 -24.48
CA PRO A 39 0.85 -25.80 -25.78
C PRO A 39 1.05 -24.27 -25.68
N PHE A 40 1.88 -23.74 -26.53
CA PHE A 40 2.15 -22.30 -26.64
C PHE A 40 1.01 -21.61 -27.38
N THR A 41 0.49 -20.51 -26.80
CA THR A 41 -0.63 -19.72 -27.35
C THR A 41 -0.27 -18.26 -27.66
N GLY A 42 1.00 -17.91 -27.54
CA GLY A 42 1.48 -16.54 -27.76
C GLY A 42 0.84 -15.54 -26.76
N LEU A 43 0.34 -14.42 -27.27
CA LEU A 43 -0.22 -13.34 -26.46
C LEU A 43 -1.71 -13.51 -26.12
N LYS A 44 -2.31 -14.67 -26.37
CA LYS A 44 -3.75 -14.90 -26.15
C LYS A 44 -4.18 -14.64 -24.70
N ASN A 45 -3.34 -15.00 -23.74
CA ASN A 45 -3.63 -14.75 -22.30
C ASN A 45 -3.61 -13.28 -21.92
N PHE A 46 -3.07 -12.40 -22.78
CA PHE A 46 -3.05 -10.94 -22.59
C PHE A 46 -4.25 -10.24 -23.25
N GLU A 47 -5.19 -10.98 -23.85
CA GLU A 47 -6.36 -10.37 -24.51
C GLU A 47 -7.19 -9.49 -23.60
N PHE A 48 -7.20 -9.78 -22.25
CA PHE A 48 -7.90 -8.94 -21.29
C PHE A 48 -7.38 -7.49 -21.26
N LEU A 49 -6.10 -7.26 -21.53
CA LEU A 49 -5.51 -5.92 -21.58
C LEU A 49 -6.10 -5.05 -22.70
N PHE A 50 -6.57 -5.68 -23.80
CA PHE A 50 -6.99 -4.96 -25.00
C PHE A 50 -8.48 -5.12 -25.31
N LYS A 51 -9.11 -6.21 -24.84
CA LYS A 51 -10.49 -6.55 -25.19
C LYS A 51 -11.52 -6.26 -24.08
N THR A 52 -11.07 -6.05 -22.85
CA THR A 52 -11.95 -5.80 -21.70
C THR A 52 -11.64 -4.47 -21.02
N LYS A 53 -12.59 -3.98 -20.22
CA LYS A 53 -12.37 -2.84 -19.35
C LYS A 53 -11.54 -3.18 -18.09
N ASP A 54 -11.27 -4.46 -17.86
CA ASP A 54 -10.62 -4.93 -16.64
C ASP A 54 -9.23 -4.33 -16.49
N ALA A 55 -8.43 -4.33 -17.56
CA ALA A 55 -7.08 -3.76 -17.52
C ALA A 55 -7.08 -2.29 -17.07
N TRP A 56 -8.03 -1.49 -17.57
CA TRP A 56 -8.17 -0.10 -17.15
C TRP A 56 -8.59 -0.01 -15.68
N THR A 57 -9.60 -0.78 -15.28
CA THR A 57 -10.11 -0.78 -13.90
C THR A 57 -9.04 -1.17 -12.90
N ILE A 58 -8.33 -2.31 -13.13
CA ILE A 58 -7.29 -2.79 -12.22
C ILE A 58 -6.09 -1.83 -12.15
N THR A 59 -5.69 -1.26 -13.30
CA THR A 59 -4.56 -0.31 -13.36
C THR A 59 -4.92 1.00 -12.68
N ARG A 60 -6.07 1.59 -13.00
CA ARG A 60 -6.57 2.82 -12.38
C ARG A 60 -6.70 2.67 -10.87
N ASN A 61 -7.31 1.58 -10.42
CA ASN A 61 -7.50 1.35 -8.99
C ASN A 61 -6.16 1.15 -8.28
N THR A 62 -5.27 0.30 -8.81
CA THR A 62 -3.95 0.06 -8.20
C THR A 62 -3.14 1.35 -8.08
N LEU A 63 -3.00 2.09 -9.18
CA LEU A 63 -2.23 3.35 -9.17
C LEU A 63 -2.93 4.44 -8.36
N GLY A 64 -4.25 4.61 -8.54
CA GLY A 64 -5.00 5.67 -7.89
C GLY A 64 -4.95 5.55 -6.37
N TYR A 65 -5.22 4.37 -5.84
CA TYR A 65 -5.15 4.16 -4.39
C TYR A 65 -3.72 4.31 -3.87
N ASN A 66 -2.72 3.72 -4.53
CA ASN A 66 -1.35 3.80 -4.06
C ASN A 66 -0.81 5.24 -4.08
N ILE A 67 -1.13 6.04 -5.09
CA ILE A 67 -0.78 7.47 -5.10
C ILE A 67 -1.38 8.18 -3.88
N ILE A 68 -2.67 7.94 -3.61
CA ILE A 68 -3.35 8.54 -2.45
C ILE A 68 -2.72 8.05 -1.14
N PHE A 69 -2.43 6.75 -1.01
CA PHE A 69 -1.79 6.19 0.18
C PHE A 69 -0.40 6.77 0.41
N ILE A 70 0.41 6.92 -0.63
CA ILE A 70 1.74 7.52 -0.54
C ILE A 70 1.63 8.98 -0.11
N VAL A 71 0.82 9.78 -0.80
CA VAL A 71 0.73 11.22 -0.52
C VAL A 71 0.12 11.48 0.85
N LEU A 72 -1.10 10.98 1.12
CA LEU A 72 -1.78 11.21 2.39
C LEU A 72 -1.06 10.53 3.55
N GLY A 73 -0.58 9.30 3.35
CA GLY A 73 0.17 8.55 4.36
C GLY A 73 1.44 9.28 4.79
N THR A 74 2.22 9.80 3.83
CA THR A 74 3.44 10.57 4.12
C THR A 74 3.12 11.87 4.86
N VAL A 75 2.17 12.66 4.35
CA VAL A 75 1.79 13.95 4.96
C VAL A 75 1.30 13.76 6.39
N LEU A 76 0.40 12.79 6.60
CA LEU A 76 -0.16 12.52 7.93
C LEU A 76 0.89 11.92 8.88
N ALA A 77 1.77 11.04 8.39
CA ALA A 77 2.82 10.46 9.21
C ALA A 77 3.83 11.52 9.68
N ILE A 78 4.23 12.44 8.81
CA ILE A 78 5.10 13.57 9.16
C ILE A 78 4.40 14.49 10.16
N ALA A 79 3.14 14.84 9.92
CA ALA A 79 2.37 15.70 10.82
C ALA A 79 2.28 15.08 12.22
N VAL A 80 1.96 13.79 12.34
CA VAL A 80 1.88 13.09 13.62
C VAL A 80 3.27 12.96 14.27
N ALA A 81 4.33 12.73 13.48
CA ALA A 81 5.71 12.67 14.00
C ALA A 81 6.13 14.01 14.64
N ILE A 82 5.81 15.13 13.96
CA ILE A 82 6.07 16.46 14.49
C ILE A 82 5.25 16.72 15.77
N LEU A 83 3.95 16.37 15.77
CA LEU A 83 3.10 16.51 16.96
C LEU A 83 3.61 15.68 18.14
N LEU A 84 4.07 14.44 17.91
CA LEU A 84 4.69 13.61 18.94
C LEU A 84 5.95 14.24 19.51
N ASN A 85 6.75 14.91 18.67
CA ASN A 85 7.96 15.59 19.13
C ASN A 85 7.67 16.78 20.05
N GLU A 86 6.57 17.47 19.84
CA GLU A 86 6.13 18.60 20.68
C GLU A 86 5.60 18.21 22.06
N ILE A 87 5.31 16.93 22.30
CA ILE A 87 4.85 16.45 23.61
C ILE A 87 6.01 16.52 24.60
N ARG A 88 5.84 17.25 25.70
CA ARG A 88 6.88 17.41 26.73
C ARG A 88 7.05 16.19 27.65
N SER A 89 5.94 15.51 27.96
CA SER A 89 5.95 14.34 28.82
C SER A 89 6.53 13.11 28.12
N THR A 90 7.60 12.55 28.68
CA THR A 90 8.21 11.29 28.16
C THR A 90 7.25 10.11 28.24
N MET A 91 6.46 10.03 29.33
CA MET A 91 5.43 8.99 29.46
C MET A 91 4.29 9.18 28.46
N GLY A 92 3.84 10.44 28.27
CA GLY A 92 2.84 10.77 27.27
C GLY A 92 3.29 10.37 25.86
N LYS A 93 4.54 10.67 25.48
CA LYS A 93 5.11 10.24 24.19
C LYS A 93 5.01 8.72 24.01
N LYS A 94 5.45 7.93 24.98
CA LYS A 94 5.41 6.46 24.94
C LYS A 94 3.98 5.94 24.78
N VAL A 95 3.02 6.49 25.54
CA VAL A 95 1.61 6.09 25.46
C VAL A 95 1.04 6.37 24.06
N TYR A 96 1.22 7.59 23.53
CA TYR A 96 0.73 7.93 22.19
C TYR A 96 1.40 7.10 21.09
N GLN A 97 2.72 6.89 21.14
CA GLN A 97 3.43 6.01 20.22
C GLN A 97 2.86 4.59 20.22
N THR A 98 2.60 4.04 21.41
CA THR A 98 2.01 2.71 21.52
C THR A 98 0.61 2.68 20.94
N LEU A 99 -0.25 3.65 21.27
CA LEU A 99 -1.64 3.70 20.79
C LEU A 99 -1.74 3.81 19.26
N ILE A 100 -0.92 4.64 18.64
CA ILE A 100 -0.93 4.80 17.17
C ILE A 100 -0.34 3.59 16.43
N LEU A 101 0.48 2.77 17.13
CA LEU A 101 1.07 1.56 16.54
C LEU A 101 0.16 0.34 16.64
N VAL A 102 -0.77 0.30 17.59
CA VAL A 102 -1.69 -0.83 17.80
C VAL A 102 -2.42 -1.25 16.52
N PRO A 103 -3.01 -0.35 15.70
CA PRO A 103 -3.70 -0.74 14.48
C PRO A 103 -2.82 -1.50 13.48
N PHE A 104 -1.54 -1.15 13.39
CA PHE A 104 -0.59 -1.84 12.51
C PHE A 104 -0.39 -3.31 12.89
N LEU A 105 -0.41 -3.62 14.18
CA LEU A 105 -0.21 -4.98 14.70
C LEU A 105 -1.43 -5.89 14.52
N ILE A 106 -2.61 -5.31 14.29
CA ILE A 106 -3.85 -6.08 14.09
C ILE A 106 -3.83 -6.71 12.68
N SER A 107 -4.13 -8.01 12.59
CA SER A 107 -4.21 -8.67 11.28
C SER A 107 -5.32 -8.06 10.42
N ILE A 108 -5.11 -8.03 9.11
CA ILE A 108 -6.10 -7.43 8.19
C ILE A 108 -7.44 -8.19 8.20
N VAL A 109 -7.43 -9.48 8.51
CA VAL A 109 -8.65 -10.28 8.67
C VAL A 109 -9.47 -9.77 9.85
N VAL A 110 -8.83 -9.50 11.00
CA VAL A 110 -9.52 -8.92 12.16
C VAL A 110 -10.03 -7.52 11.84
N VAL A 111 -9.24 -6.71 11.14
CA VAL A 111 -9.67 -5.38 10.67
C VAL A 111 -10.90 -5.49 9.77
N SER A 112 -10.97 -6.48 8.87
CA SER A 112 -12.13 -6.67 8.00
C SER A 112 -13.41 -6.96 8.79
N TYR A 113 -13.34 -7.79 9.84
CA TYR A 113 -14.49 -8.05 10.72
C TYR A 113 -14.84 -6.84 11.60
N LEU A 114 -13.86 -6.05 12.02
CA LEU A 114 -14.13 -4.77 12.70
C LEU A 114 -14.91 -3.83 11.77
N VAL A 115 -14.45 -3.65 10.54
CA VAL A 115 -15.14 -2.82 9.54
C VAL A 115 -16.56 -3.37 9.28
N TYR A 116 -16.70 -4.68 9.17
CA TYR A 116 -18.02 -5.32 9.02
C TYR A 116 -18.93 -5.05 10.22
N GLY A 117 -18.41 -5.12 11.44
CA GLY A 117 -19.18 -4.78 12.65
C GLY A 117 -19.65 -3.32 12.68
N PHE A 118 -18.91 -2.41 12.06
CA PHE A 118 -19.35 -1.01 11.91
C PHE A 118 -20.33 -0.82 10.74
N LEU A 119 -20.13 -1.49 9.60
CA LEU A 119 -20.80 -1.21 8.33
C LEU A 119 -21.82 -2.27 7.89
N SER A 120 -22.04 -3.35 8.63
CA SER A 120 -23.10 -4.33 8.31
C SER A 120 -24.45 -3.63 8.20
N THR A 121 -25.24 -4.03 7.20
CA THR A 121 -26.54 -3.39 6.94
C THR A 121 -27.50 -3.59 8.12
N ASP A 122 -27.59 -4.80 8.65
CA ASP A 122 -28.57 -5.17 9.67
C ASP A 122 -28.07 -4.96 11.10
N ALA A 123 -26.80 -5.34 11.37
CA ALA A 123 -26.21 -5.33 12.70
C ALA A 123 -25.13 -4.25 12.90
N GLY A 124 -24.80 -3.47 11.84
CA GLY A 124 -23.70 -2.51 11.89
C GLY A 124 -23.95 -1.35 12.84
N PHE A 125 -22.90 -0.99 13.57
CA PHE A 125 -22.94 0.11 14.55
C PHE A 125 -23.40 1.44 13.92
N ILE A 126 -22.91 1.79 12.73
CA ILE A 126 -23.25 3.07 12.09
C ILE A 126 -24.74 3.14 11.76
N ASN A 127 -25.32 2.07 11.18
CA ASN A 127 -26.72 2.05 10.83
C ASN A 127 -27.62 2.08 12.08
N ASN A 128 -27.31 1.25 13.09
CA ASN A 128 -28.20 1.10 14.25
C ASN A 128 -28.01 2.17 15.33
N SER A 129 -26.78 2.61 15.59
CA SER A 129 -26.49 3.53 16.69
C SER A 129 -26.35 4.98 16.25
N ILE A 130 -26.19 5.26 14.96
CA ILE A 130 -26.04 6.62 14.45
C ILE A 130 -27.21 6.99 13.51
N LEU A 131 -27.37 6.26 12.39
CA LEU A 131 -28.34 6.64 11.36
C LEU A 131 -29.79 6.48 11.82
N LYS A 132 -30.11 5.33 12.41
CA LYS A 132 -31.47 5.06 12.88
C LYS A 132 -31.98 6.03 13.96
N PRO A 133 -31.21 6.38 15.01
CA PRO A 133 -31.61 7.41 15.97
C PRO A 133 -31.73 8.81 15.35
N MET A 134 -31.03 9.09 14.23
CA MET A 134 -31.14 10.34 13.47
C MET A 134 -32.33 10.33 12.49
N GLY A 135 -33.17 9.29 12.47
CA GLY A 135 -34.29 9.14 11.56
C GLY A 135 -33.90 8.88 10.10
N LYS A 136 -32.67 8.45 9.84
CA LYS A 136 -32.16 8.13 8.50
C LYS A 136 -32.31 6.65 8.21
N GLU A 137 -32.53 6.33 6.92
CA GLU A 137 -32.59 4.96 6.45
C GLU A 137 -31.22 4.26 6.57
N ALA A 138 -31.25 2.94 6.77
CA ALA A 138 -30.06 2.12 6.81
C ALA A 138 -29.38 2.12 5.43
N ILE A 139 -28.05 2.27 5.42
CA ILE A 139 -27.25 2.23 4.20
C ILE A 139 -26.73 0.82 3.99
N GLY A 140 -26.96 0.28 2.80
CA GLY A 140 -26.33 -0.97 2.36
C GLY A 140 -24.88 -0.71 1.92
N TRP A 141 -23.98 -0.59 2.89
CA TRP A 141 -22.58 -0.23 2.63
C TRP A 141 -21.88 -1.19 1.66
N TYR A 142 -22.10 -2.50 1.83
CA TYR A 142 -21.50 -3.55 0.99
C TYR A 142 -22.16 -3.72 -0.39
N SER A 143 -23.27 -3.00 -0.63
CA SER A 143 -23.97 -2.95 -1.92
C SER A 143 -23.75 -1.65 -2.66
N ASN A 144 -23.07 -0.66 -2.05
CA ASN A 144 -22.92 0.69 -2.60
C ASN A 144 -21.45 1.07 -2.75
N ALA A 145 -20.92 0.96 -3.97
CA ALA A 145 -19.53 1.24 -4.30
C ALA A 145 -19.09 2.69 -4.04
N LYS A 146 -20.02 3.66 -3.97
CA LYS A 146 -19.72 5.09 -3.83
C LYS A 146 -18.85 5.42 -2.60
N TYR A 147 -19.08 4.73 -1.49
CA TYR A 147 -18.42 5.03 -0.22
C TYR A 147 -17.06 4.31 -0.06
N TRP A 148 -16.86 3.24 -0.81
CA TRP A 148 -15.73 2.34 -0.60
C TRP A 148 -14.35 2.92 -0.86
N PRO A 149 -14.15 3.81 -1.85
CA PRO A 149 -12.84 4.47 -1.98
C PRO A 149 -12.41 5.19 -0.70
N PHE A 150 -13.33 5.91 -0.05
CA PHE A 150 -13.04 6.62 1.20
C PHE A 150 -12.80 5.65 2.37
N ILE A 151 -13.60 4.58 2.46
CA ILE A 151 -13.45 3.55 3.51
C ILE A 151 -12.08 2.87 3.40
N LEU A 152 -11.68 2.45 2.19
CA LEU A 152 -10.37 1.82 1.95
C LEU A 152 -9.21 2.76 2.26
N ILE A 153 -9.31 4.04 1.86
CA ILE A 153 -8.30 5.05 2.17
C ILE A 153 -8.18 5.23 3.68
N PHE A 154 -9.31 5.38 4.37
CA PHE A 154 -9.33 5.53 5.82
C PHE A 154 -8.72 4.31 6.54
N VAL A 155 -9.13 3.10 6.17
CA VAL A 155 -8.63 1.86 6.78
C VAL A 155 -7.13 1.69 6.54
N ASN A 156 -6.65 1.97 5.33
CA ASN A 156 -5.23 1.91 5.02
C ASN A 156 -4.41 2.89 5.86
N ILE A 157 -4.83 4.15 5.89
CA ILE A 157 -4.13 5.19 6.65
C ILE A 157 -4.17 4.87 8.14
N TRP A 158 -5.33 4.58 8.70
CA TRP A 158 -5.49 4.23 10.11
C TRP A 158 -4.58 3.07 10.52
N LYS A 159 -4.51 2.03 9.68
CA LYS A 159 -3.69 0.85 9.95
C LYS A 159 -2.18 1.14 9.88
N ASN A 160 -1.72 1.92 8.90
CA ASN A 160 -0.30 2.07 8.60
C ASN A 160 0.32 3.36 9.18
N LEU A 161 -0.50 4.31 9.64
CA LEU A 161 -0.06 5.62 10.13
C LEU A 161 1.00 5.53 11.22
N GLY A 162 0.77 4.65 12.21
CA GLY A 162 1.67 4.51 13.36
C GLY A 162 3.07 4.02 12.96
N TYR A 163 3.13 3.02 12.10
CA TYR A 163 4.40 2.49 11.59
C TYR A 163 5.19 3.56 10.81
N ASN A 164 4.53 4.22 9.87
CA ASN A 164 5.17 5.27 9.07
C ASN A 164 5.59 6.47 9.93
N CYS A 165 4.75 6.86 10.90
CA CYS A 165 5.04 7.96 11.81
C CYS A 165 6.30 7.72 12.63
N ILE A 166 6.53 6.50 13.15
CA ILE A 166 7.69 6.19 13.99
C ILE A 166 9.00 6.38 13.21
N ILE A 167 9.04 6.06 11.93
CA ILE A 167 10.24 6.24 11.11
C ILE A 167 10.58 7.74 10.98
N TYR A 168 9.59 8.58 10.65
CA TYR A 168 9.79 10.03 10.59
C TYR A 168 10.12 10.62 11.97
N TYR A 169 9.46 10.15 13.02
CA TYR A 169 9.73 10.60 14.39
C TYR A 169 11.17 10.29 14.82
N ALA A 170 11.69 9.11 14.49
CA ALA A 170 13.09 8.76 14.78
C ALA A 170 14.07 9.74 14.09
N THR A 171 13.78 10.15 12.85
CA THR A 171 14.58 11.16 12.16
C THR A 171 14.47 12.53 12.84
N VAL A 172 13.27 12.95 13.23
CA VAL A 172 13.07 14.25 13.92
C VAL A 172 13.85 14.31 15.24
N VAL A 173 13.82 13.23 16.03
CA VAL A 173 14.58 13.16 17.31
C VAL A 173 16.09 13.12 17.08
N GLY A 174 16.54 12.64 15.93
CA GLY A 174 17.95 12.60 15.55
C GLY A 174 18.51 13.93 15.02
N LEU A 175 17.69 14.96 14.83
CA LEU A 175 18.17 16.28 14.42
C LEU A 175 18.92 16.97 15.54
N ASP A 176 19.93 17.76 15.19
CA ASP A 176 20.77 18.48 16.16
C ASP A 176 19.94 19.48 16.98
N ALA A 177 19.92 19.28 18.31
CA ALA A 177 19.20 20.15 19.24
C ALA A 177 19.72 21.60 19.20
N SER A 178 21.01 21.82 18.89
CA SER A 178 21.61 23.14 18.81
C SER A 178 20.93 24.04 17.78
N LEU A 179 20.42 23.47 16.67
CA LEU A 179 19.65 24.21 15.65
C LEU A 179 18.38 24.82 16.23
N TYR A 180 17.68 24.05 17.09
CA TYR A 180 16.45 24.51 17.72
C TYR A 180 16.71 25.52 18.82
N GLU A 181 17.81 25.38 19.56
CA GLU A 181 18.24 26.31 20.59
C GLU A 181 18.62 27.66 19.98
N SER A 182 19.48 27.67 18.96
CA SER A 182 19.87 28.87 18.23
C SER A 182 18.66 29.61 17.66
N ALA A 183 17.77 28.88 16.95
CA ALA A 183 16.54 29.46 16.41
C ALA A 183 15.63 30.04 17.51
N SER A 184 15.63 29.44 18.70
CA SER A 184 14.85 29.97 19.83
C SER A 184 15.44 31.26 20.41
N ILE A 185 16.77 31.40 20.43
CA ILE A 185 17.48 32.63 20.82
C ILE A 185 17.20 33.75 19.80
N ASP A 186 17.14 33.39 18.49
CA ASP A 186 16.80 34.32 17.41
C ASP A 186 15.32 34.69 17.37
N GLY A 187 14.48 34.19 18.30
CA GLY A 187 13.07 34.52 18.42
C GLY A 187 12.16 33.75 17.46
N ALA A 188 12.64 32.68 16.82
CA ALA A 188 11.82 31.86 15.92
C ALA A 188 10.68 31.16 16.67
N ASN A 189 9.47 31.33 16.18
CA ASN A 189 8.28 30.64 16.71
C ASN A 189 8.28 29.15 16.29
N ARG A 190 7.35 28.36 16.86
CA ARG A 190 7.26 26.90 16.60
C ARG A 190 7.07 26.59 15.13
N TRP A 191 6.22 27.32 14.44
CA TRP A 191 5.95 27.10 13.03
C TRP A 191 7.21 27.36 12.16
N GLN A 192 7.93 28.43 12.45
CA GLN A 192 9.19 28.75 11.77
C GLN A 192 10.22 27.63 11.95
N ARG A 193 10.36 27.10 13.16
CA ARG A 193 11.27 25.94 13.42
C ARG A 193 10.83 24.68 12.67
N ILE A 194 9.53 24.40 12.62
CA ILE A 194 9.03 23.26 11.83
C ILE A 194 9.38 23.43 10.35
N VAL A 195 9.09 24.58 9.76
CA VAL A 195 9.25 24.83 8.32
C VAL A 195 10.74 24.93 7.91
N HIS A 196 11.59 25.54 8.75
CA HIS A 196 12.97 25.86 8.35
C HIS A 196 14.01 24.89 8.93
N ILE A 197 13.68 24.08 9.93
CA ILE A 197 14.59 23.11 10.53
C ILE A 197 14.06 21.69 10.36
N THR A 198 12.85 21.40 10.90
CA THR A 198 12.34 20.03 10.94
C THR A 198 12.05 19.48 9.53
N LEU A 199 11.28 20.19 8.71
CA LEU A 199 10.92 19.71 7.36
C LEU A 199 12.14 19.58 6.44
N PRO A 200 13.08 20.55 6.38
CA PRO A 200 14.33 20.36 5.63
C PRO A 200 15.17 19.18 6.16
N GLY A 201 15.24 19.00 7.48
CA GLY A 201 15.94 17.88 8.10
C GLY A 201 15.33 16.51 7.77
N LEU A 202 14.02 16.45 7.46
CA LEU A 202 13.33 15.24 7.03
C LEU A 202 13.49 14.96 5.52
N LYS A 203 14.03 15.88 4.72
CA LYS A 203 14.03 15.80 3.25
C LYS A 203 14.56 14.45 2.74
N THR A 204 15.72 14.01 3.18
CA THR A 204 16.32 12.74 2.76
C THR A 204 15.47 11.55 3.10
N THR A 205 14.91 11.49 4.33
CA THR A 205 14.01 10.41 4.76
C THR A 205 12.72 10.40 3.95
N ILE A 206 12.14 11.57 3.66
CA ILE A 206 10.94 11.68 2.83
C ILE A 206 11.22 11.14 1.42
N ILE A 207 12.31 11.55 0.79
CA ILE A 207 12.68 11.10 -0.55
C ILE A 207 12.89 9.58 -0.56
N THR A 208 13.68 9.05 0.36
CA THR A 208 13.99 7.62 0.43
C THR A 208 12.73 6.76 0.63
N LEU A 209 11.88 7.10 1.61
CA LEU A 209 10.67 6.33 1.88
C LEU A 209 9.63 6.46 0.75
N THR A 210 9.54 7.64 0.14
CA THR A 210 8.66 7.84 -1.03
C THR A 210 9.14 7.03 -2.21
N LEU A 211 10.45 7.00 -2.50
CA LEU A 211 11.03 6.16 -3.56
C LEU A 211 10.77 4.67 -3.31
N MET A 212 10.98 4.20 -2.09
CA MET A 212 10.68 2.81 -1.72
C MET A 212 9.20 2.48 -1.94
N SER A 213 8.31 3.42 -1.62
CA SER A 213 6.86 3.26 -1.81
C SER A 213 6.49 3.29 -3.30
N VAL A 214 7.08 4.18 -4.09
CA VAL A 214 6.92 4.23 -5.54
C VAL A 214 7.46 2.96 -6.19
N GLY A 215 8.53 2.37 -5.65
CA GLY A 215 9.04 1.07 -6.07
C GLY A 215 8.00 -0.05 -6.01
N ARG A 216 6.97 0.10 -5.19
CA ARG A 216 5.87 -0.84 -5.02
C ARG A 216 4.51 -0.29 -5.47
N ILE A 217 4.49 0.84 -6.20
CA ILE A 217 3.24 1.54 -6.56
C ILE A 217 2.29 0.69 -7.41
N PHE A 218 2.81 -0.29 -8.12
CA PHE A 218 2.03 -1.19 -8.97
C PHE A 218 1.61 -2.50 -8.27
N TYR A 219 1.90 -2.61 -6.95
CA TYR A 219 1.44 -3.68 -6.07
C TYR A 219 0.41 -3.13 -5.09
N SER A 220 -0.63 -3.89 -4.81
CA SER A 220 -1.66 -3.50 -3.84
C SER A 220 -1.67 -4.44 -2.63
N ASP A 221 -2.19 -3.95 -1.51
CA ASP A 221 -2.44 -4.79 -0.33
C ASP A 221 -3.66 -5.68 -0.61
N PHE A 222 -3.40 -6.95 -0.96
CA PHE A 222 -4.44 -7.94 -1.21
C PHE A 222 -5.44 -8.02 -0.05
N GLY A 223 -4.97 -8.00 1.20
CA GLY A 223 -5.82 -8.06 2.38
C GLY A 223 -6.80 -6.89 2.45
N LEU A 224 -6.34 -5.68 2.20
CA LEU A 224 -7.17 -4.49 2.19
C LEU A 224 -8.26 -4.55 1.12
N PHE A 225 -7.91 -4.92 -0.12
CA PHE A 225 -8.82 -4.86 -1.26
C PHE A 225 -9.71 -6.10 -1.44
N TYR A 226 -9.36 -7.21 -0.80
CA TYR A 226 -10.13 -8.44 -0.86
C TYR A 226 -10.91 -8.73 0.44
N GLN A 227 -10.22 -8.67 1.59
CA GLN A 227 -10.82 -9.04 2.88
C GLN A 227 -11.75 -7.96 3.42
N VAL A 228 -11.34 -6.68 3.41
CA VAL A 228 -12.14 -5.60 4.00
C VAL A 228 -13.49 -5.43 3.30
N PRO A 229 -13.60 -5.47 1.95
CA PRO A 229 -14.89 -5.44 1.26
C PRO A 229 -15.60 -6.79 1.24
N MET A 230 -15.11 -7.83 1.94
CA MET A 230 -15.68 -9.17 1.98
C MET A 230 -15.89 -9.78 0.58
N ASN A 231 -15.02 -9.46 -0.36
CA ASN A 231 -15.13 -9.87 -1.77
C ASN A 231 -16.53 -9.63 -2.37
N SER A 232 -17.23 -8.58 -1.94
CA SER A 232 -18.59 -8.27 -2.38
C SER A 232 -18.65 -7.93 -3.86
N GLY A 233 -19.48 -8.62 -4.64
CA GLY A 233 -19.62 -8.44 -6.09
C GLY A 233 -19.92 -6.99 -6.51
N PRO A 234 -20.89 -6.28 -5.89
CA PRO A 234 -21.19 -4.88 -6.19
C PRO A 234 -20.02 -3.90 -6.02
N LEU A 235 -18.98 -4.31 -5.28
CA LEU A 235 -17.83 -3.47 -4.97
C LEU A 235 -16.62 -3.72 -5.89
N ILE A 236 -16.68 -4.72 -6.77
CA ILE A 236 -15.55 -5.13 -7.61
C ILE A 236 -14.98 -3.96 -8.42
N ASP A 237 -15.81 -3.10 -8.98
CA ASP A 237 -15.34 -1.97 -9.80
C ASP A 237 -14.39 -1.02 -9.06
N VAL A 238 -14.53 -0.90 -7.74
CA VAL A 238 -13.72 0.00 -6.91
C VAL A 238 -12.70 -0.73 -6.05
N THR A 239 -12.80 -2.06 -5.91
CA THR A 239 -11.89 -2.88 -5.11
C THR A 239 -11.00 -3.79 -5.95
N ASN A 240 -11.28 -3.92 -7.26
CA ASN A 240 -10.48 -4.75 -8.15
C ASN A 240 -9.17 -4.06 -8.48
N THR A 241 -8.10 -4.56 -7.90
CA THR A 241 -6.71 -4.19 -8.16
C THR A 241 -6.01 -5.33 -8.91
N ILE A 242 -4.79 -5.13 -9.38
CA ILE A 242 -4.07 -6.18 -10.11
C ILE A 242 -3.91 -7.44 -9.26
N ASP A 243 -3.56 -7.30 -7.98
CA ASP A 243 -3.34 -8.44 -7.07
C ASP A 243 -4.65 -9.21 -6.80
N THR A 244 -5.78 -8.52 -6.61
CA THR A 244 -7.08 -9.17 -6.44
C THR A 244 -7.58 -9.80 -7.73
N TYR A 245 -7.27 -9.21 -8.89
CA TYR A 245 -7.59 -9.75 -10.21
C TYR A 245 -6.82 -11.06 -10.48
N VAL A 246 -5.51 -11.06 -10.20
CA VAL A 246 -4.67 -12.27 -10.28
C VAL A 246 -5.22 -13.37 -9.39
N TYR A 247 -5.56 -13.05 -8.15
CA TYR A 247 -6.11 -14.02 -7.20
C TYR A 247 -7.44 -14.61 -7.68
N ARG A 248 -8.40 -13.77 -8.09
CA ARG A 248 -9.68 -14.24 -8.65
C ARG A 248 -9.47 -15.07 -9.91
N GLY A 249 -8.55 -14.66 -10.78
CA GLY A 249 -8.17 -15.43 -11.97
C GLY A 249 -7.68 -16.83 -11.65
N LEU A 250 -6.87 -16.98 -10.61
CA LEU A 250 -6.33 -18.25 -10.16
C LEU A 250 -7.36 -19.10 -9.41
N MET A 251 -8.02 -18.52 -8.40
CA MET A 251 -8.78 -19.29 -7.41
C MET A 251 -10.27 -19.43 -7.76
N GLU A 252 -10.86 -18.43 -8.43
CA GLU A 252 -12.27 -18.42 -8.75
C GLU A 252 -12.53 -18.84 -10.21
N LEU A 253 -11.71 -18.35 -11.15
CA LEU A 253 -11.86 -18.64 -12.60
C LEU A 253 -11.01 -19.81 -13.06
N ASN A 254 -10.09 -20.29 -12.24
CA ASN A 254 -9.12 -21.35 -12.59
C ASN A 254 -8.36 -21.08 -13.91
N ASN A 255 -8.13 -19.80 -14.22
CA ASN A 255 -7.47 -19.34 -15.43
C ASN A 255 -6.01 -18.93 -15.12
N ILE A 256 -5.16 -19.92 -14.98
CA ILE A 256 -3.74 -19.73 -14.64
C ILE A 256 -3.01 -18.90 -15.70
N GLY A 257 -3.32 -19.09 -16.99
CA GLY A 257 -2.68 -18.35 -18.07
C GLY A 257 -2.94 -16.84 -17.97
N MET A 258 -4.21 -16.44 -17.79
CA MET A 258 -4.60 -15.04 -17.64
C MET A 258 -4.00 -14.42 -16.36
N ALA A 259 -4.05 -15.14 -15.24
CA ALA A 259 -3.48 -14.67 -13.99
C ALA A 259 -1.95 -14.49 -14.08
N SER A 260 -1.24 -15.42 -14.75
CA SER A 260 0.19 -15.29 -15.01
C SER A 260 0.50 -14.11 -15.95
N ALA A 261 -0.33 -13.87 -16.97
CA ALA A 261 -0.20 -12.72 -17.85
C ALA A 261 -0.43 -11.39 -17.11
N ALA A 262 -1.40 -11.34 -16.20
CA ALA A 262 -1.63 -10.16 -15.36
C ALA A 262 -0.47 -9.90 -14.38
N GLY A 263 0.11 -10.95 -13.77
CA GLY A 263 1.30 -10.84 -12.94
C GLY A 263 2.55 -10.38 -13.71
N LEU A 264 2.72 -10.86 -14.95
CA LEU A 264 3.80 -10.39 -15.81
C LEU A 264 3.60 -8.92 -16.22
N TYR A 265 2.39 -8.53 -16.58
CA TYR A 265 2.03 -7.12 -16.83
C TYR A 265 2.36 -6.25 -15.63
N GLN A 266 1.95 -6.67 -14.43
CA GLN A 266 2.25 -5.98 -13.17
C GLN A 266 3.76 -5.77 -12.98
N SER A 267 4.55 -6.82 -13.19
CA SER A 267 6.00 -6.77 -13.01
C SER A 267 6.68 -5.86 -14.03
N LEU A 268 6.29 -5.90 -15.30
CA LEU A 268 6.86 -5.08 -16.36
C LEU A 268 6.55 -3.59 -16.17
N VAL A 269 5.28 -3.26 -15.88
CA VAL A 269 4.88 -1.87 -15.67
C VAL A 269 5.47 -1.35 -14.35
N GLY A 270 5.46 -2.16 -13.28
CA GLY A 270 6.08 -1.83 -12.01
C GLY A 270 7.56 -1.52 -12.17
N PHE A 271 8.30 -2.35 -12.89
CA PHE A 271 9.72 -2.12 -13.20
C PHE A 271 9.95 -0.82 -13.98
N ALA A 272 9.16 -0.56 -15.02
CA ALA A 272 9.27 0.68 -15.78
C ALA A 272 9.02 1.92 -14.91
N LEU A 273 8.00 1.87 -14.02
CA LEU A 273 7.71 2.98 -13.10
C LEU A 273 8.83 3.21 -12.09
N VAL A 274 9.45 2.15 -11.57
CA VAL A 274 10.62 2.26 -10.68
C VAL A 274 11.79 2.93 -11.38
N LEU A 275 12.09 2.52 -12.61
CA LEU A 275 13.16 3.14 -13.41
C LEU A 275 12.90 4.62 -13.64
N ILE A 276 11.68 4.99 -14.06
CA ILE A 276 11.30 6.38 -14.28
C ILE A 276 11.42 7.20 -12.98
N ALA A 277 10.89 6.67 -11.88
CA ALA A 277 10.97 7.34 -10.58
C ALA A 277 12.41 7.55 -10.12
N ASN A 278 13.26 6.53 -10.26
CA ASN A 278 14.67 6.64 -9.91
C ASN A 278 15.42 7.66 -10.78
N LEU A 279 15.14 7.70 -12.10
CA LEU A 279 15.70 8.70 -13.00
C LEU A 279 15.28 10.13 -12.63
N ILE A 280 14.03 10.32 -12.22
CA ILE A 280 13.53 11.62 -11.75
C ILE A 280 14.27 12.04 -10.48
N VAL A 281 14.38 11.15 -9.50
CA VAL A 281 15.05 11.46 -8.23
C VAL A 281 16.54 11.72 -8.46
N ARG A 282 17.23 10.93 -9.28
CA ARG A 282 18.62 11.15 -9.61
C ARG A 282 18.89 12.54 -10.20
N ARG A 283 17.95 13.09 -10.96
CA ARG A 283 18.05 14.47 -11.47
C ARG A 283 17.81 15.54 -10.40
N LEU A 284 17.04 15.24 -9.37
CA LEU A 284 16.71 16.18 -8.29
C LEU A 284 17.72 16.14 -7.14
N ASP A 285 18.22 14.95 -6.82
CA ASP A 285 19.17 14.70 -5.74
C ASP A 285 19.90 13.37 -6.01
N GLU A 286 21.11 13.45 -6.54
CA GLU A 286 21.90 12.28 -6.95
C GLU A 286 22.20 11.35 -5.76
N ASN A 287 22.36 11.90 -4.55
CA ASN A 287 22.67 11.12 -3.34
C ASN A 287 21.45 10.34 -2.80
N SER A 288 20.26 10.65 -3.25
CA SER A 288 19.00 10.00 -2.82
C SER A 288 18.50 8.98 -3.83
N ALA A 289 19.18 8.78 -4.98
CA ALA A 289 18.84 7.75 -5.96
C ALA A 289 19.13 6.34 -5.41
N LEU A 290 18.35 5.34 -5.85
CA LEU A 290 18.56 3.94 -5.43
C LEU A 290 19.71 3.27 -6.20
N PHE A 291 19.93 3.66 -7.44
CA PHE A 291 20.99 3.18 -8.35
C PHE A 291 21.26 4.17 -9.47
#